data_e22aa2eb50dfad6b2e9d02b3aad80d1e
#
_entry.id   e22aa2eb50dfad6b2e9d02b3aad80d1e
#
_cell.length_a   1.000
_cell.length_b   1.000
_cell.length_c   1.000
_cell.angle_alpha   90.00
_cell.angle_beta   90.00
_cell.angle_gamma   90.00
#
_symmetry.space_group_name_H-M   'P 1'
#
loop_
_entity.id
_entity.type
_entity.pdbx_description
1 polymer ?
#
loop_
_entity_poly.entity_id
_entity_poly.type
_entity_poly.pdbx_seq_one_letter_code
_entity_poly.pdbx_strand_id
1 'polypeptide(L)'
;FGLEYDRYDNEHAEIYDQENSDRAFEEEVMLAGFGAAPTKQEGSAVSFDIANESFTARYTHETIALAFSITEEAVEDNLYDKLSSRYTRALARSMANTKQVKAASVLNNAFDSNFLLGDGKELCATDHPTTSGGNFKNELTTSADLNETSLEQSLIDISAFIDERGLKIAL
;
A
#
# COMPACT_ATOMS: atom_id res chain seq x y z
N PHE A 1 -6.82 25.82 -11.09
CA PHE A 1 -6.82 24.35 -11.05
C PHE A 1 -6.53 23.85 -9.62
N GLY A 2 -5.43 24.26 -9.00
CA GLY A 2 -5.03 23.76 -7.67
C GLY A 2 -6.12 23.88 -6.60
N LEU A 3 -6.71 25.05 -6.45
CA LEU A 3 -7.82 25.27 -5.50
C LEU A 3 -9.04 24.37 -5.71
N GLU A 4 -9.27 23.93 -6.94
CA GLU A 4 -10.38 23.01 -7.23
C GLU A 4 -9.98 21.54 -6.99
N TYR A 5 -8.71 21.21 -7.24
CA TYR A 5 -8.17 19.88 -6.96
C TYR A 5 -8.16 19.59 -5.46
N ASP A 6 -7.79 20.56 -4.62
CA ASP A 6 -7.74 20.45 -3.17
C ASP A 6 -9.11 20.28 -2.48
N ARG A 7 -10.21 20.40 -3.26
CA ARG A 7 -11.55 20.11 -2.75
C ARG A 7 -11.92 18.63 -2.71
N TYR A 8 -11.17 17.80 -3.41
CA TYR A 8 -11.39 16.36 -3.43
C TYR A 8 -10.61 15.71 -2.30
N ASP A 9 -11.33 15.02 -1.42
CA ASP A 9 -10.73 14.32 -0.29
C ASP A 9 -9.77 13.23 -0.78
N ASN A 10 -8.65 13.10 -0.10
CA ASN A 10 -7.67 12.07 -0.35
C ASN A 10 -7.99 10.84 0.51
N GLU A 11 -9.04 10.10 0.19
CA GLU A 11 -9.49 8.91 0.94
C GLU A 11 -8.38 7.87 1.09
N HIS A 12 -7.50 7.76 0.10
CA HIS A 12 -6.34 6.86 0.15
C HIS A 12 -5.36 7.21 1.28
N ALA A 13 -5.35 8.46 1.77
CA ALA A 13 -4.50 8.88 2.89
C ALA A 13 -4.91 8.27 4.24
N GLU A 14 -6.13 7.74 4.35
CA GLU A 14 -6.58 7.01 5.54
C GLU A 14 -6.04 5.57 5.60
N ILE A 15 -5.58 5.04 4.46
CA ILE A 15 -5.13 3.65 4.32
C ILE A 15 -3.62 3.58 4.11
N TYR A 16 -3.04 4.56 3.40
CA TYR A 16 -1.64 4.57 3.01
C TYR A 16 -0.91 5.76 3.61
N ASP A 17 0.30 5.54 4.07
CA ASP A 17 1.23 6.61 4.40
C ASP A 17 1.65 7.35 3.13
N GLN A 18 1.73 8.68 3.22
CA GLN A 18 2.10 9.54 2.11
C GLN A 18 3.47 10.14 2.35
N GLU A 19 4.39 9.86 1.45
CA GLU A 19 5.72 10.44 1.45
C GLU A 19 5.99 11.23 0.16
N ASN A 20 6.90 12.19 0.24
CA ASN A 20 7.36 12.94 -0.92
C ASN A 20 8.68 12.37 -1.42
N SER A 21 8.79 12.23 -2.73
CA SER A 21 10.01 11.79 -3.39
C SER A 21 10.42 12.77 -4.49
N ASP A 22 11.72 12.95 -4.66
CA ASP A 22 12.36 13.72 -5.74
C ASP A 22 13.08 12.81 -6.77
N ARG A 23 12.89 11.50 -6.65
CA ARG A 23 13.55 10.48 -7.48
C ARG A 23 12.58 9.85 -8.48
N ALA A 24 13.12 9.07 -9.41
CA ALA A 24 12.32 8.32 -10.39
C ALA A 24 11.69 7.05 -9.77
N PHE A 25 12.28 6.51 -8.73
CA PHE A 25 11.80 5.36 -7.96
C PHE A 25 12.32 5.45 -6.52
N GLU A 26 11.64 4.80 -5.60
CA GLU A 26 12.11 4.57 -4.25
C GLU A 26 12.27 3.07 -4.00
N GLU A 27 13.25 2.72 -3.17
CA GLU A 27 13.46 1.34 -2.71
C GLU A 27 13.39 1.31 -1.20
N GLU A 28 12.58 0.41 -0.69
CA GLU A 28 12.44 0.16 0.73
C GLU A 28 12.90 -1.25 1.05
N VAL A 29 13.82 -1.36 1.99
CA VAL A 29 14.37 -2.63 2.46
C VAL A 29 13.68 -3.00 3.76
N MET A 30 13.05 -4.16 3.80
CA MET A 30 12.48 -4.70 5.03
C MET A 30 13.61 -5.15 5.96
N LEU A 31 13.63 -4.61 7.17
CA LEU A 31 14.58 -5.00 8.21
C LEU A 31 13.93 -6.01 9.15
N ALA A 32 14.47 -7.23 9.17
CA ALA A 32 14.07 -8.22 10.15
C ALA A 32 14.56 -7.80 11.54
N GLY A 33 13.66 -7.78 12.53
CA GLY A 33 13.98 -7.44 13.90
C GLY A 33 14.86 -8.48 14.61
N PHE A 34 14.89 -8.43 15.93
CA PHE A 34 15.58 -9.42 16.76
C PHE A 34 14.65 -10.58 17.12
N GLY A 35 15.21 -11.77 17.30
CA GLY A 35 14.49 -12.92 17.83
C GLY A 35 14.18 -12.82 19.32
N ALA A 36 13.54 -13.84 19.89
CA ALA A 36 13.22 -13.89 21.29
C ALA A 36 14.48 -13.79 22.17
N ALA A 37 14.50 -12.88 23.12
CA ALA A 37 15.62 -12.74 24.05
C ALA A 37 15.75 -14.00 24.94
N PRO A 38 16.92 -14.67 24.96
CA PRO A 38 17.12 -15.84 25.79
C PRO A 38 17.27 -15.47 27.27
N THR A 39 16.90 -16.39 28.15
CA THR A 39 17.12 -16.23 29.58
C THR A 39 18.63 -16.25 29.90
N LYS A 40 19.12 -15.20 30.54
CA LYS A 40 20.53 -15.11 30.95
C LYS A 40 20.72 -15.73 32.35
N GLN A 41 21.67 -16.62 32.48
CA GLN A 41 22.08 -17.14 33.78
C GLN A 41 23.07 -16.19 34.44
N GLU A 42 23.12 -16.21 35.78
CA GLU A 42 24.09 -15.43 36.54
C GLU A 42 25.53 -15.86 36.19
N GLY A 43 26.40 -14.87 35.94
CA GLY A 43 27.79 -15.10 35.54
C GLY A 43 28.01 -15.44 34.05
N SER A 44 26.98 -15.65 33.26
CA SER A 44 27.11 -15.88 31.80
C SER A 44 27.18 -14.56 31.02
N ALA A 45 27.79 -14.58 29.84
CA ALA A 45 27.79 -13.44 28.93
C ALA A 45 26.38 -13.17 28.36
N VAL A 46 26.13 -11.93 27.92
CA VAL A 46 24.92 -11.55 27.17
C VAL A 46 24.99 -12.17 25.77
N SER A 47 23.87 -12.70 25.30
CA SER A 47 23.72 -13.14 23.91
C SER A 47 23.58 -11.95 22.99
N PHE A 48 24.23 -11.97 21.82
CA PHE A 48 24.09 -11.00 20.76
C PHE A 48 23.24 -11.60 19.65
N ASP A 49 22.32 -10.82 19.11
CA ASP A 49 21.56 -11.13 17.91
C ASP A 49 21.87 -10.09 16.83
N ILE A 50 21.67 -10.44 15.58
CA ILE A 50 21.98 -9.61 14.41
C ILE A 50 20.67 -9.36 13.66
N ALA A 51 20.36 -8.08 13.41
CA ALA A 51 19.30 -7.70 12.50
C ALA A 51 19.74 -7.97 11.05
N ASN A 52 18.91 -8.62 10.28
CA ASN A 52 19.17 -8.94 8.88
C ASN A 52 18.25 -8.12 7.96
N GLU A 53 18.80 -7.74 6.80
CA GLU A 53 17.99 -7.23 5.70
C GLU A 53 17.22 -8.39 5.05
N SER A 54 15.96 -8.14 4.72
CA SER A 54 15.08 -9.11 4.07
C SER A 54 14.77 -8.65 2.64
N PHE A 55 13.52 -8.60 2.28
CA PHE A 55 13.06 -8.28 0.93
C PHE A 55 13.17 -6.79 0.63
N THR A 56 13.40 -6.46 -0.64
CA THR A 56 13.41 -5.07 -1.12
C THR A 56 12.19 -4.84 -2.00
N ALA A 57 11.37 -3.85 -1.63
CA ALA A 57 10.28 -3.37 -2.47
C ALA A 57 10.74 -2.14 -3.25
N ARG A 58 10.42 -2.10 -4.56
CA ARG A 58 10.68 -0.93 -5.41
C ARG A 58 9.37 -0.29 -5.85
N TYR A 59 9.24 0.98 -5.57
CA TYR A 59 8.11 1.83 -5.96
C TYR A 59 8.53 2.71 -7.13
N THR A 60 7.96 2.45 -8.31
CA THR A 60 8.23 3.25 -9.51
C THR A 60 7.14 4.30 -9.68
N HIS A 61 7.57 5.56 -9.81
CA HIS A 61 6.64 6.69 -9.97
C HIS A 61 6.01 6.70 -11.36
N GLU A 62 4.71 6.98 -11.40
CA GLU A 62 3.95 7.17 -12.62
C GLU A 62 3.43 8.60 -12.71
N THR A 63 3.48 9.17 -13.91
CA THR A 63 2.97 10.51 -14.16
C THR A 63 1.51 10.42 -14.61
N ILE A 64 0.61 11.07 -13.88
CA ILE A 64 -0.78 11.25 -14.28
C ILE A 64 -0.90 12.63 -14.93
N ALA A 65 -1.25 12.69 -16.20
CA ALA A 65 -1.42 13.93 -16.94
C ALA A 65 -2.67 13.88 -17.83
N LEU A 66 -3.38 15.00 -17.88
CA LEU A 66 -4.51 15.20 -18.77
C LEU A 66 -4.58 16.70 -19.11
N ALA A 67 -4.87 17.01 -20.35
CA ALA A 67 -5.02 18.39 -20.83
C ALA A 67 -6.33 18.53 -21.61
N PHE A 68 -6.84 19.75 -21.70
CA PHE A 68 -7.92 20.12 -22.60
C PHE A 68 -7.51 21.34 -23.43
N SER A 69 -8.05 21.43 -24.63
CA SER A 69 -7.88 22.60 -25.50
C SER A 69 -9.22 23.28 -25.75
N ILE A 70 -9.19 24.57 -25.99
CA ILE A 70 -10.35 25.36 -26.37
C ILE A 70 -10.00 26.04 -27.68
N THR A 71 -10.91 26.01 -28.64
CA THR A 71 -10.68 26.61 -29.96
C THR A 71 -10.75 28.13 -29.90
N GLU A 72 -10.06 28.79 -30.82
CA GLU A 72 -10.03 30.26 -30.90
C GLU A 72 -11.43 30.82 -31.18
N GLU A 73 -12.21 30.15 -32.04
CA GLU A 73 -13.59 30.54 -32.33
C GLU A 73 -14.47 30.52 -31.08
N ALA A 74 -14.30 29.54 -30.19
CA ALA A 74 -15.04 29.47 -28.92
C ALA A 74 -14.63 30.59 -27.95
N VAL A 75 -13.41 31.13 -28.08
CA VAL A 75 -12.93 32.29 -27.32
C VAL A 75 -13.58 33.58 -27.86
N GLU A 76 -13.60 33.75 -29.17
CA GLU A 76 -14.13 34.94 -29.82
C GLU A 76 -15.65 35.09 -29.63
N ASP A 77 -16.40 33.97 -29.66
CA ASP A 77 -17.85 33.96 -29.46
C ASP A 77 -18.29 34.20 -28.00
N ASN A 78 -17.37 34.53 -27.09
CA ASN A 78 -17.61 34.91 -25.69
C ASN A 78 -18.40 33.87 -24.85
N LEU A 79 -18.40 32.61 -25.24
CA LEU A 79 -18.95 31.49 -24.49
C LEU A 79 -18.02 30.99 -23.36
N TYR A 80 -16.92 31.69 -23.16
CA TYR A 80 -15.68 31.24 -22.58
C TYR A 80 -15.67 31.14 -21.07
N ASP A 81 -16.17 32.14 -20.34
CA ASP A 81 -16.01 32.22 -18.88
C ASP A 81 -16.61 31.04 -18.12
N LYS A 82 -17.76 30.57 -18.58
CA LYS A 82 -18.44 29.43 -17.97
C LYS A 82 -17.87 28.09 -18.42
N LEU A 83 -17.40 28.00 -19.68
CA LEU A 83 -16.86 26.76 -20.25
C LEU A 83 -15.50 26.41 -19.64
N SER A 84 -14.57 27.37 -19.57
CA SER A 84 -13.26 27.20 -18.97
C SER A 84 -13.33 26.71 -17.52
N SER A 85 -14.17 27.35 -16.71
CA SER A 85 -14.37 26.95 -15.32
C SER A 85 -14.92 25.52 -15.18
N ARG A 86 -15.86 25.13 -16.06
CA ARG A 86 -16.43 23.76 -16.06
C ARG A 86 -15.38 22.71 -16.45
N TYR A 87 -14.57 22.98 -17.48
CA TYR A 87 -13.53 22.06 -17.92
C TYR A 87 -12.40 21.93 -16.89
N THR A 88 -12.03 23.03 -16.24
CA THR A 88 -11.04 23.01 -15.15
C THR A 88 -11.50 22.12 -13.98
N ARG A 89 -12.79 22.21 -13.60
CA ARG A 89 -13.36 21.32 -12.56
C ARG A 89 -13.40 19.86 -13.01
N ALA A 90 -13.81 19.62 -14.25
CA ALA A 90 -13.84 18.27 -14.81
C ALA A 90 -12.45 17.64 -14.86
N LEU A 91 -11.42 18.43 -15.23
CA LEU A 91 -10.02 18.00 -15.22
C LEU A 91 -9.55 17.67 -13.81
N ALA A 92 -9.77 18.54 -12.83
CA ALA A 92 -9.40 18.31 -11.44
C ALA A 92 -10.05 17.03 -10.88
N ARG A 93 -11.34 16.86 -11.11
CA ARG A 93 -12.07 15.64 -10.73
C ARG A 93 -11.52 14.39 -11.37
N SER A 94 -11.20 14.44 -12.67
CA SER A 94 -10.66 13.30 -13.41
C SER A 94 -9.30 12.87 -12.85
N MET A 95 -8.42 13.81 -12.55
CA MET A 95 -7.10 13.51 -11.99
C MET A 95 -7.20 12.96 -10.57
N ALA A 96 -8.04 13.55 -9.71
CA ALA A 96 -8.29 13.03 -8.37
C ALA A 96 -8.86 11.60 -8.41
N ASN A 97 -9.85 11.34 -9.27
CA ASN A 97 -10.41 10.01 -9.44
C ASN A 97 -9.37 8.98 -9.92
N THR A 98 -8.49 9.35 -10.86
CA THR A 98 -7.43 8.44 -11.32
C THR A 98 -6.47 8.07 -10.19
N LYS A 99 -6.12 9.03 -9.33
CA LYS A 99 -5.28 8.77 -8.15
C LYS A 99 -5.95 7.79 -7.18
N GLN A 100 -7.25 7.98 -6.90
CA GLN A 100 -8.02 7.07 -6.03
C GLN A 100 -8.12 5.67 -6.63
N VAL A 101 -8.41 5.55 -7.93
CA VAL A 101 -8.49 4.25 -8.61
C VAL A 101 -7.14 3.51 -8.56
N LYS A 102 -6.02 4.23 -8.76
CA LYS A 102 -4.68 3.62 -8.64
C LYS A 102 -4.39 3.15 -7.22
N ALA A 103 -4.74 3.93 -6.21
CA ALA A 103 -4.58 3.52 -4.81
C ALA A 103 -5.46 2.28 -4.50
N ALA A 104 -6.72 2.28 -4.92
CA ALA A 104 -7.61 1.14 -4.72
C ALA A 104 -7.17 -0.12 -5.48
N SER A 105 -6.41 0.01 -6.57
CA SER A 105 -5.97 -1.13 -7.37
C SER A 105 -5.07 -2.10 -6.59
N VAL A 106 -4.34 -1.62 -5.59
CA VAL A 106 -3.50 -2.47 -4.72
C VAL A 106 -4.37 -3.49 -3.97
N LEU A 107 -5.46 -3.02 -3.36
CA LEU A 107 -6.39 -3.87 -2.62
C LEU A 107 -7.25 -4.74 -3.56
N ASN A 108 -7.66 -4.19 -4.70
CA ASN A 108 -8.45 -4.94 -5.68
C ASN A 108 -7.68 -6.12 -6.29
N ASN A 109 -6.36 -6.02 -6.36
CA ASN A 109 -5.48 -7.07 -6.88
C ASN A 109 -4.77 -7.86 -5.76
N ALA A 110 -5.28 -7.78 -4.53
CA ALA A 110 -4.65 -8.40 -3.36
C ALA A 110 -4.42 -9.91 -3.48
N PHE A 111 -5.23 -10.61 -4.27
CA PHE A 111 -5.17 -12.05 -4.50
C PHE A 111 -4.67 -12.41 -5.92
N ASP A 112 -4.21 -11.43 -6.69
CA ASP A 112 -3.79 -11.67 -8.07
C ASP A 112 -2.27 -11.88 -8.12
N SER A 113 -1.86 -13.08 -8.49
CA SER A 113 -0.45 -13.48 -8.64
C SER A 113 0.34 -12.73 -9.73
N ASN A 114 -0.29 -11.84 -10.49
CA ASN A 114 0.41 -10.92 -11.41
C ASN A 114 0.90 -9.64 -10.70
N PHE A 115 0.42 -9.36 -9.49
CA PHE A 115 0.77 -8.18 -8.69
C PHE A 115 1.58 -8.60 -7.47
N LEU A 116 2.88 -8.79 -7.69
CA LEU A 116 3.79 -9.29 -6.66
C LEU A 116 4.39 -8.16 -5.82
N LEU A 117 4.53 -8.41 -4.52
CA LEU A 117 5.23 -7.57 -3.57
C LEU A 117 6.75 -7.80 -3.61
N GLY A 118 7.48 -7.16 -2.71
CA GLY A 118 8.93 -7.30 -2.60
C GLY A 118 9.42 -8.70 -2.23
N ASP A 119 8.58 -9.50 -1.60
CA ASP A 119 8.83 -10.90 -1.24
C ASP A 119 8.50 -11.91 -2.38
N GLY A 120 8.00 -11.41 -3.51
CA GLY A 120 7.64 -12.20 -4.68
C GLY A 120 6.28 -12.90 -4.58
N LYS A 121 5.41 -12.47 -3.63
CA LYS A 121 4.04 -12.96 -3.47
C LYS A 121 3.02 -11.84 -3.65
N GLU A 122 1.77 -12.21 -3.90
CA GLU A 122 0.63 -11.30 -3.88
C GLU A 122 0.40 -10.74 -2.47
N LEU A 123 -0.37 -9.66 -2.34
CA LEU A 123 -0.64 -9.00 -1.06
C LEU A 123 -1.29 -9.94 -0.03
N CYS A 124 -2.19 -10.81 -0.47
CA CYS A 124 -2.80 -11.85 0.37
C CYS A 124 -2.38 -13.21 -0.17
N ALA A 125 -1.61 -13.96 0.60
CA ALA A 125 -1.14 -15.29 0.23
C ALA A 125 -1.00 -16.20 1.45
N THR A 126 -0.97 -17.51 1.19
CA THR A 126 -0.80 -18.54 2.24
C THR A 126 0.67 -18.88 2.51
N ASP A 127 1.60 -18.34 1.71
CA ASP A 127 2.99 -18.79 1.68
C ASP A 127 4.01 -17.64 1.52
N HIS A 128 3.77 -16.50 2.18
CA HIS A 128 4.76 -15.44 2.27
C HIS A 128 6.05 -15.96 2.92
N PRO A 129 7.20 -15.86 2.26
CA PRO A 129 8.45 -16.37 2.82
C PRO A 129 8.93 -15.49 3.99
N THR A 130 9.41 -16.14 5.05
CA THR A 130 10.04 -15.46 6.18
C THR A 130 11.57 -15.59 6.13
N THR A 131 12.30 -14.65 6.72
CA THR A 131 13.78 -14.69 6.79
C THR A 131 14.29 -15.85 7.62
N SER A 132 13.49 -16.41 8.50
CA SER A 132 13.82 -17.58 9.31
C SER A 132 13.62 -18.93 8.60
N GLY A 133 13.16 -18.92 7.34
CA GLY A 133 13.00 -20.11 6.51
C GLY A 133 11.64 -20.81 6.67
N GLY A 134 10.63 -20.13 7.24
CA GLY A 134 9.25 -20.56 7.27
C GLY A 134 8.37 -19.80 6.28
N ASN A 135 7.09 -20.10 6.30
CA ASN A 135 6.09 -19.34 5.56
C ASN A 135 5.08 -18.72 6.55
N PHE A 136 4.62 -17.54 6.19
CA PHE A 136 3.56 -16.80 6.87
C PHE A 136 2.33 -16.73 5.96
N LYS A 137 1.14 -16.83 6.55
CA LYS A 137 -0.12 -16.65 5.82
C LYS A 137 -0.88 -15.45 6.38
N ASN A 138 -1.46 -14.65 5.51
CA ASN A 138 -2.33 -13.52 5.87
C ASN A 138 -3.71 -13.61 5.24
N GLU A 139 -4.09 -14.79 4.78
CA GLU A 139 -5.44 -15.10 4.29
C GLU A 139 -6.02 -16.34 5.00
N LEU A 140 -7.34 -16.51 4.91
CA LEU A 140 -8.00 -17.69 5.40
C LEU A 140 -7.54 -18.93 4.62
N THR A 141 -7.26 -20.03 5.31
CA THR A 141 -6.84 -21.29 4.68
C THR A 141 -7.90 -21.84 3.72
N THR A 142 -9.16 -21.55 3.97
CA THR A 142 -10.29 -21.87 3.10
C THR A 142 -11.07 -20.61 2.85
N SER A 143 -11.16 -20.21 1.58
CA SER A 143 -11.96 -19.03 1.18
C SER A 143 -13.40 -19.20 1.64
N ALA A 144 -13.96 -18.15 2.24
CA ALA A 144 -15.33 -18.13 2.74
C ALA A 144 -15.96 -16.75 2.52
N ASP A 145 -17.26 -16.72 2.29
CA ASP A 145 -18.02 -15.48 2.28
C ASP A 145 -17.99 -14.83 3.66
N LEU A 146 -18.13 -13.49 3.68
CA LEU A 146 -18.18 -12.73 4.93
C LEU A 146 -19.44 -13.12 5.73
N ASN A 147 -19.20 -13.75 6.87
CA ASN A 147 -20.22 -14.12 7.85
C ASN A 147 -19.61 -14.09 9.27
N GLU A 148 -20.42 -14.30 10.29
CA GLU A 148 -19.99 -14.28 11.69
C GLU A 148 -18.82 -15.23 11.94
N THR A 149 -18.93 -16.47 11.48
CA THR A 149 -17.89 -17.50 11.69
C THR A 149 -16.58 -17.17 10.98
N SER A 150 -16.64 -16.68 9.72
CA SER A 150 -15.43 -16.32 8.99
C SER A 150 -14.77 -15.07 9.57
N LEU A 151 -15.56 -14.12 10.10
CA LEU A 151 -15.03 -12.95 10.80
C LEU A 151 -14.34 -13.35 12.12
N GLU A 152 -14.97 -14.20 12.93
CA GLU A 152 -14.35 -14.72 14.15
C GLU A 152 -13.04 -15.45 13.85
N GLN A 153 -13.03 -16.31 12.82
CA GLN A 153 -11.80 -17.00 12.42
C GLN A 153 -10.71 -16.04 11.97
N SER A 154 -11.05 -14.99 11.23
CA SER A 154 -10.10 -13.96 10.82
C SER A 154 -9.48 -13.24 12.02
N LEU A 155 -10.28 -12.90 13.04
CA LEU A 155 -9.78 -12.26 14.26
C LEU A 155 -8.85 -13.20 15.06
N ILE A 156 -9.15 -14.49 15.09
CA ILE A 156 -8.28 -15.50 15.72
C ILE A 156 -6.95 -15.58 14.95
N ASP A 157 -7.00 -15.66 13.62
CA ASP A 157 -5.81 -15.74 12.78
C ASP A 157 -4.94 -14.48 12.91
N ILE A 158 -5.54 -13.29 12.90
CA ILE A 158 -4.85 -12.02 13.11
C ILE A 158 -4.15 -11.97 14.49
N SER A 159 -4.82 -12.46 15.54
CA SER A 159 -4.22 -12.51 16.89
C SER A 159 -3.03 -13.48 17.00
N ALA A 160 -2.91 -14.39 16.05
CA ALA A 160 -1.82 -15.36 15.95
C ALA A 160 -0.67 -14.92 15.05
N PHE A 161 -0.77 -13.76 14.40
CA PHE A 161 0.26 -13.26 13.50
C PHE A 161 1.60 -13.09 14.23
N ILE A 162 2.65 -13.46 13.52
CA ILE A 162 4.04 -13.40 13.97
C ILE A 162 4.84 -12.53 13.00
N ASP A 163 5.89 -11.93 13.52
CA ASP A 163 6.86 -11.18 12.72
C ASP A 163 7.82 -12.14 11.97
N GLU A 164 8.76 -11.55 11.21
CA GLU A 164 9.81 -12.24 10.46
C GLU A 164 10.69 -13.19 11.31
N ARG A 165 10.75 -12.99 12.61
CA ARG A 165 11.56 -13.75 13.57
C ARG A 165 10.74 -14.67 14.45
N GLY A 166 9.44 -14.77 14.19
CA GLY A 166 8.51 -15.64 14.90
C GLY A 166 7.97 -15.06 16.21
N LEU A 167 8.14 -13.78 16.47
CA LEU A 167 7.53 -13.11 17.62
C LEU A 167 6.10 -12.71 17.27
N LYS A 168 5.18 -12.83 18.23
CA LYS A 168 3.81 -12.35 18.05
C LYS A 168 3.79 -10.83 17.87
N ILE A 169 3.08 -10.37 16.85
CA ILE A 169 2.79 -8.96 16.67
C ILE A 169 1.76 -8.57 17.72
N ALA A 170 2.11 -7.61 18.57
CA ALA A 170 1.17 -7.07 19.56
C ALA A 170 0.16 -6.18 18.82
N LEU A 171 -1.04 -6.67 18.67
CA LEU A 171 -2.19 -5.96 18.11
C LEU A 171 -3.10 -5.47 19.23
#